data_4115dc21fc8a2cbae0f29a4fa9a0c2ff
#
_entry.id   4115dc21fc8a2cbae0f29a4fa9a0c2ff
#
_cell.length_a   1.000
_cell.length_b   1.000
_cell.length_c   1.000
_cell.angle_alpha   90.00
_cell.angle_beta   90.00
_cell.angle_gamma   90.00
#
_symmetry.space_group_name_H-M   'P 1'
#
loop_
_entity.id
_entity.type
_entity.pdbx_description
1 polymer ?
#
loop_
_entity_poly.entity_id
_entity_poly.type
_entity_poly.pdbx_seq_one_letter_code
_entity_poly.pdbx_strand_id
1 'polypeptide(L)'
;MNDLLIRLNGEIQSSNFHEWKNELIGQIHSTQLDLLTDHDFADAELNVKTFKVAEKTLKNAKKVAIEQASDIQELFDAIDQVTEQARQARLTLERQIVVV
;
A
#
# COMPACT_ATOMS: atom_id res chain seq x y z
N MET A 1 -19.93 -1.24 3.75
CA MET A 1 -18.65 -1.77 3.22
C MET A 1 -17.84 -2.40 4.33
N ASN A 2 -17.12 -3.45 4.03
CA ASN A 2 -16.17 -4.04 4.95
C ASN A 2 -14.92 -3.15 5.07
N ASP A 3 -14.16 -3.33 6.13
CA ASP A 3 -12.89 -2.63 6.28
C ASP A 3 -11.91 -3.06 5.19
N LEU A 4 -11.13 -2.11 4.69
CA LEU A 4 -10.06 -2.42 3.74
C LEU A 4 -8.90 -3.07 4.49
N LEU A 5 -8.55 -4.30 4.08
CA LEU A 5 -7.47 -5.08 4.68
C LEU A 5 -6.42 -5.42 3.62
N ILE A 6 -5.18 -4.99 3.85
CA ILE A 6 -4.04 -5.31 3.00
C ILE A 6 -2.90 -5.74 3.93
N ARG A 7 -2.38 -6.95 3.72
CA ARG A 7 -1.25 -7.49 4.49
C ARG A 7 -0.04 -7.62 3.59
N LEU A 8 1.06 -7.03 4.04
CA LEU A 8 2.32 -7.01 3.31
C LEU A 8 3.42 -7.72 4.12
N ASN A 9 4.28 -8.45 3.42
CA ASN A 9 5.52 -9.00 3.96
C ASN A 9 6.54 -9.12 2.82
N GLY A 10 7.01 -7.95 2.34
CA GLY A 10 7.81 -7.85 1.12
C GLY A 10 7.00 -7.89 -0.16
N GLU A 11 5.79 -8.45 -0.09
CA GLU A 11 4.82 -8.54 -1.17
C GLU A 11 3.41 -8.48 -0.60
N ILE A 12 2.40 -8.34 -1.42
CA ILE A 12 1.01 -8.40 -0.97
C ILE A 12 0.67 -9.86 -0.64
N GLN A 13 0.55 -10.19 0.65
CA GLN A 13 0.18 -11.53 1.10
C GLN A 13 -1.32 -11.78 1.03
N SER A 14 -2.10 -10.80 1.41
CA SER A 14 -3.57 -10.88 1.33
C SER A 14 -4.16 -9.49 1.19
N SER A 15 -5.27 -9.39 0.47
CA SER A 15 -5.98 -8.13 0.29
C SER A 15 -7.43 -8.39 -0.10
N ASN A 16 -8.34 -7.58 0.45
CA ASN A 16 -9.73 -7.52 0.01
C ASN A 16 -9.98 -6.28 -0.87
N PHE A 17 -8.93 -5.64 -1.38
CA PHE A 17 -9.03 -4.38 -2.12
C PHE A 17 -9.94 -4.50 -3.34
N HIS A 18 -9.87 -5.59 -4.09
CA HIS A 18 -10.67 -5.77 -5.30
C HIS A 18 -12.18 -5.77 -4.99
N GLU A 19 -12.59 -6.52 -3.97
CA GLU A 19 -13.99 -6.57 -3.53
C GLU A 19 -14.43 -5.22 -2.97
N TRP A 20 -13.60 -4.62 -2.12
CA TRP A 20 -13.85 -3.33 -1.50
C TRP A 20 -14.00 -2.23 -2.56
N LYS A 21 -13.13 -2.22 -3.57
CA LYS A 21 -13.18 -1.31 -4.70
C LYS A 21 -14.48 -1.46 -5.50
N ASN A 22 -14.88 -2.70 -5.79
CA ASN A 22 -16.10 -2.95 -6.56
C ASN A 22 -17.34 -2.49 -5.82
N GLU A 23 -17.42 -2.66 -4.50
CA GLU A 23 -18.52 -2.12 -3.70
C GLU A 23 -18.56 -0.59 -3.77
N LEU A 24 -17.42 0.08 -3.61
CA LEU A 24 -17.34 1.53 -3.68
C LEU A 24 -17.76 2.06 -5.06
N ILE A 25 -17.26 1.46 -6.14
CA ILE A 25 -17.62 1.83 -7.51
C ILE A 25 -19.11 1.62 -7.75
N GLY A 26 -19.68 0.51 -7.25
CA GLY A 26 -21.10 0.27 -7.32
C GLY A 26 -21.93 1.35 -6.63
N GLN A 27 -21.51 1.79 -5.44
CA GLN A 27 -22.17 2.89 -4.73
C GLN A 27 -22.05 4.21 -5.50
N ILE A 28 -20.89 4.52 -6.08
CA ILE A 28 -20.70 5.72 -6.90
C ILE A 28 -21.64 5.70 -8.10
N HIS A 29 -21.74 4.58 -8.82
CA HIS A 29 -22.59 4.45 -10.00
C HIS A 29 -24.08 4.52 -9.67
N SER A 30 -24.49 4.09 -8.48
CA SER A 30 -25.89 4.16 -8.04
C SER A 30 -26.26 5.53 -7.44
N THR A 31 -25.30 6.43 -7.26
CA THR A 31 -25.52 7.73 -6.67
C THR A 31 -26.25 8.65 -7.65
N GLN A 32 -27.34 9.27 -7.17
CA GLN A 32 -28.07 10.30 -7.91
C GLN A 32 -27.24 11.58 -7.95
N LEU A 33 -26.83 12.01 -9.14
CA LEU A 33 -26.06 13.25 -9.32
C LEU A 33 -26.95 14.48 -9.52
N ASP A 34 -28.17 14.30 -10.05
CA ASP A 34 -29.15 15.37 -10.22
C ASP A 34 -30.09 15.39 -9.02
N LEU A 35 -29.95 16.41 -8.16
CA LEU A 35 -30.72 16.53 -6.92
C LEU A 35 -31.99 17.33 -7.16
N LEU A 36 -33.14 16.64 -7.22
CA LEU A 36 -34.43 17.24 -7.55
C LEU A 36 -35.40 17.31 -6.38
N THR A 37 -35.28 16.42 -5.41
CA THR A 37 -36.20 16.30 -4.27
C THR A 37 -35.48 16.42 -2.96
N ASP A 38 -36.22 16.70 -1.87
CA ASP A 38 -35.65 16.71 -0.50
C ASP A 38 -35.03 15.36 -0.14
N HIS A 39 -35.59 14.26 -0.63
CA HIS A 39 -35.04 12.92 -0.44
C HIS A 39 -33.69 12.79 -1.15
N ASP A 40 -33.56 13.30 -2.37
CA ASP A 40 -32.30 13.30 -3.12
C ASP A 40 -31.19 14.07 -2.37
N PHE A 41 -31.52 15.24 -1.79
CA PHE A 41 -30.58 16.03 -0.99
C PHE A 41 -30.15 15.30 0.27
N ALA A 42 -31.07 14.62 0.97
CA ALA A 42 -30.75 13.84 2.16
C ALA A 42 -29.83 12.66 1.83
N ASP A 43 -30.10 11.95 0.75
CA ASP A 43 -29.24 10.85 0.27
C ASP A 43 -27.86 11.37 -0.15
N ALA A 44 -27.79 12.54 -0.80
CA ALA A 44 -26.53 13.16 -1.19
C ALA A 44 -25.66 13.50 0.02
N GLU A 45 -26.23 14.00 1.11
CA GLU A 45 -25.48 14.26 2.35
C GLU A 45 -24.87 12.98 2.93
N LEU A 46 -25.63 11.87 2.95
CA LEU A 46 -25.13 10.58 3.38
C LEU A 46 -24.01 10.06 2.47
N ASN A 47 -24.19 10.18 1.16
CA ASN A 47 -23.19 9.76 0.16
C ASN A 47 -21.90 10.55 0.28
N VAL A 48 -21.99 11.86 0.53
CA VAL A 48 -20.80 12.70 0.76
C VAL A 48 -20.01 12.20 1.95
N LYS A 49 -20.68 11.87 3.06
CA LYS A 49 -20.01 11.32 4.25
C LYS A 49 -19.35 9.97 3.96
N THR A 50 -20.05 9.07 3.26
CA THR A 50 -19.54 7.76 2.87
C THR A 50 -18.29 7.90 1.99
N PHE A 51 -18.32 8.78 0.99
CA PHE A 51 -17.20 8.98 0.07
C PHE A 51 -16.00 9.64 0.76
N LYS A 52 -16.22 10.56 1.70
CA LYS A 52 -15.14 11.15 2.51
C LYS A 52 -14.42 10.09 3.33
N VAL A 53 -15.17 9.18 3.95
CA VAL A 53 -14.59 8.05 4.72
C VAL A 53 -13.81 7.13 3.79
N ALA A 54 -14.35 6.81 2.61
CA ALA A 54 -13.68 5.98 1.62
C ALA A 54 -12.35 6.61 1.15
N GLU A 55 -12.34 7.92 0.85
CA GLU A 55 -11.13 8.65 0.47
C GLU A 55 -10.06 8.60 1.57
N LYS A 56 -10.47 8.79 2.81
CA LYS A 56 -9.56 8.73 3.97
C LYS A 56 -8.98 7.32 4.14
N THR A 57 -9.81 6.30 4.00
CA THR A 57 -9.39 4.89 4.06
C THR A 57 -8.35 4.57 3.00
N LEU A 58 -8.57 5.02 1.76
CA LEU A 58 -7.62 4.83 0.65
C LEU A 58 -6.29 5.55 0.90
N LYS A 59 -6.33 6.78 1.37
CA LYS A 59 -5.12 7.54 1.70
C LYS A 59 -4.30 6.85 2.80
N ASN A 60 -4.97 6.36 3.85
CA ASN A 60 -4.30 5.64 4.93
C ASN A 60 -3.69 4.33 4.45
N ALA A 61 -4.41 3.57 3.61
CA ALA A 61 -3.90 2.32 3.05
C ALA A 61 -2.65 2.55 2.20
N LYS A 62 -2.67 3.59 1.36
CA LYS A 62 -1.51 3.97 0.55
C LYS A 62 -0.31 4.37 1.42
N LYS A 63 -0.54 5.16 2.47
CA LYS A 63 0.50 5.60 3.40
C LYS A 63 1.17 4.41 4.09
N VAL A 64 0.38 3.48 4.62
CA VAL A 64 0.89 2.26 5.27
C VAL A 64 1.70 1.41 4.31
N ALA A 65 1.22 1.23 3.07
CA ALA A 65 1.93 0.47 2.05
C ALA A 65 3.29 1.11 1.70
N ILE A 66 3.34 2.44 1.58
CA ILE A 66 4.59 3.18 1.31
C ILE A 66 5.57 3.03 2.48
N GLU A 67 5.11 3.16 3.71
CA GLU A 67 5.94 3.00 4.92
C GLU A 67 6.56 1.60 4.98
N GLN A 68 5.78 0.56 4.72
CA GLN A 68 6.26 -0.82 4.69
C GLN A 68 7.26 -1.07 3.55
N ALA A 69 7.02 -0.49 2.38
CA ALA A 69 7.95 -0.57 1.26
C ALA A 69 9.28 0.13 1.57
N SER A 70 9.25 1.27 2.27
CA SER A 70 10.45 1.96 2.75
C SER A 70 11.28 1.08 3.69
N ASP A 71 10.63 0.45 4.67
CA ASP A 71 11.31 -0.43 5.63
C ASP A 71 11.98 -1.61 4.92
N ILE A 72 11.33 -2.18 3.91
CA ILE A 72 11.88 -3.25 3.08
C ILE A 72 13.09 -2.76 2.28
N GLN A 73 13.04 -1.56 1.72
CA GLN A 73 14.15 -0.99 0.98
C GLN A 73 15.36 -0.76 1.90
N GLU A 74 15.17 -0.25 3.10
CA GLU A 74 16.23 -0.10 4.10
C GLU A 74 16.88 -1.44 4.44
N LEU A 75 16.09 -2.50 4.60
CA LEU A 75 16.61 -3.84 4.86
C LEU A 75 17.46 -4.35 3.68
N PHE A 76 16.99 -4.17 2.46
CA PHE A 76 17.73 -4.58 1.26
C PHE A 76 19.04 -3.81 1.11
N ASP A 77 19.05 -2.51 1.37
CA ASP A 77 20.24 -1.68 1.34
C ASP A 77 21.27 -2.16 2.38
N ALA A 78 20.82 -2.52 3.59
CA ALA A 78 21.69 -3.07 4.62
C ALA A 78 22.30 -4.43 4.21
N ILE A 79 21.50 -5.31 3.61
CA ILE A 79 21.95 -6.60 3.07
C ILE A 79 23.04 -6.37 2.00
N ASP A 80 22.81 -5.46 1.08
CA ASP A 80 23.76 -5.15 0.01
C ASP A 80 25.08 -4.62 0.56
N GLN A 81 25.04 -3.77 1.59
CA GLN A 81 26.26 -3.25 2.25
C GLN A 81 27.06 -4.38 2.90
N VAL A 82 26.43 -5.28 3.64
CA VAL A 82 27.10 -6.41 4.28
C VAL A 82 27.67 -7.37 3.23
N THR A 83 26.94 -7.63 2.16
CA THR A 83 27.40 -8.43 1.02
C THR A 83 28.66 -7.87 0.41
N GLU A 84 28.71 -6.55 0.18
CA GLU A 84 29.88 -5.89 -0.39
C GLU A 84 31.10 -5.94 0.57
N GLN A 85 30.91 -5.77 1.86
CA GLN A 85 31.96 -5.90 2.83
C GLN A 85 32.54 -7.32 2.87
N ALA A 86 31.69 -8.35 2.83
CA ALA A 86 32.12 -9.74 2.77
C ALA A 86 32.90 -10.03 1.48
N ARG A 87 32.44 -9.50 0.34
CA ARG A 87 33.12 -9.63 -0.94
C ARG A 87 34.51 -9.01 -0.90
N GLN A 88 34.66 -7.79 -0.36
CA GLN A 88 35.94 -7.11 -0.25
C GLN A 88 36.91 -7.88 0.65
N ALA A 89 36.44 -8.39 1.79
CA ALA A 89 37.28 -9.21 2.67
C ALA A 89 37.76 -10.47 1.96
N ARG A 90 36.88 -11.16 1.25
CA ARG A 90 37.21 -12.37 0.48
C ARG A 90 38.26 -12.08 -0.58
N LEU A 91 38.10 -11.02 -1.36
CA LEU A 91 39.04 -10.63 -2.42
C LEU A 91 40.41 -10.29 -1.83
N THR A 92 40.47 -9.60 -0.70
CA THR A 92 41.71 -9.25 -0.01
C THR A 92 42.45 -10.53 0.42
N LEU A 93 41.76 -11.50 0.98
CA LEU A 93 42.35 -12.77 1.39
C LEU A 93 42.83 -13.61 0.18
N GLU A 94 42.03 -13.69 -0.87
CA GLU A 94 42.41 -14.39 -2.11
C GLU A 94 43.66 -13.83 -2.76
N ARG A 95 43.81 -12.52 -2.79
CA ARG A 95 45.03 -11.86 -3.30
C ARG A 95 46.26 -12.23 -2.50
N GLN A 96 46.16 -12.31 -1.19
CA GLN A 96 47.26 -12.70 -0.33
C GLN A 96 47.67 -14.19 -0.52
N ILE A 97 46.70 -15.07 -0.73
CA ILE A 97 46.95 -16.49 -0.99
C ILE A 97 47.66 -16.69 -2.32
N VAL A 98 47.28 -15.95 -3.39
CA VAL A 98 47.83 -16.10 -4.73
C VAL A 98 49.27 -15.56 -4.81
N VAL A 99 49.62 -14.56 -4.01
CA VAL A 99 50.95 -13.94 -4.01
C VAL A 99 52.02 -14.81 -3.34
N VAL A 100 51.61 -15.77 -2.57
CA VAL A 100 52.56 -16.74 -1.98
C VAL A 100 52.94 -17.79 -3.00
#